data_2a8f8393baea473a07c8e22815b2f03d
#
_entry.id   2a8f8393baea473a07c8e22815b2f03d
#
_cell.length_a   1.000
_cell.length_b   1.000
_cell.length_c   1.000
_cell.angle_alpha   90.00
_cell.angle_beta   90.00
_cell.angle_gamma   90.00
#
_symmetry.space_group_name_H-M   'P 1'
#
loop_
_entity.id
_entity.type
_entity.pdbx_description
1 polymer ?
#
loop_
_entity_poly.entity_id
_entity_poly.type
_entity_poly.pdbx_seq_one_letter_code
_entity_poly.pdbx_strand_id
1 'polypeptide(L)'
;MKNIAQSGELPVWVAEDHKEQSPLDRQEGGSHYDVPIQPLEYIHKNGLGYIEGNIIKYATRHRKKNGAEDIKKIIHYCELLSELEYGTKGSKEEGLRELIDSKHREGDRASKPQFFSETYNQKGSV
;
A
#
# COMPACT_ATOMS: atom_id res chain seq x y z
N MET A 1 22.23 54.58 17.03
CA MET A 1 21.52 53.37 17.07
C MET A 1 22.26 52.27 16.32
N LYS A 2 22.58 51.26 17.04
CA LYS A 2 23.32 50.19 16.45
C LYS A 2 22.37 49.08 16.08
N ASN A 3 22.30 48.85 14.85
CA ASN A 3 21.50 47.76 14.42
C ASN A 3 22.35 46.51 14.22
N ILE A 4 21.68 45.44 14.18
CA ILE A 4 22.26 44.11 14.07
C ILE A 4 22.98 43.93 12.73
N ALA A 5 22.55 44.63 11.70
CA ALA A 5 23.20 44.55 10.42
C ALA A 5 24.65 45.04 10.40
N GLN A 6 25.03 45.85 11.36
CA GLN A 6 26.39 46.32 11.47
C GLN A 6 27.35 45.29 12.06
N SER A 7 26.86 44.34 12.81
CA SER A 7 27.66 43.26 13.35
C SER A 7 27.87 42.11 12.38
N GLY A 8 27.19 42.09 11.25
CA GLY A 8 27.28 41.00 10.30
C GLY A 8 26.67 39.70 10.76
N GLU A 9 26.07 39.70 11.94
CA GLU A 9 25.39 38.51 12.44
C GLU A 9 23.99 38.43 11.88
N LEU A 10 23.67 37.25 11.37
CA LEU A 10 22.31 36.98 10.91
C LEU A 10 21.35 36.86 12.10
N PRO A 11 20.11 37.30 11.96
CA PRO A 11 19.13 37.08 13.01
C PRO A 11 19.04 35.60 13.39
N VAL A 12 18.81 35.35 14.67
CA VAL A 12 18.74 33.98 15.22
C VAL A 12 17.76 33.08 14.44
N TRP A 13 16.68 33.68 13.96
CA TRP A 13 15.69 32.92 13.17
C TRP A 13 16.19 32.53 11.76
N VAL A 14 17.25 33.15 11.27
CA VAL A 14 17.89 32.76 10.00
C VAL A 14 19.00 31.74 10.25
N ALA A 15 19.65 31.82 11.40
CA ALA A 15 20.74 30.93 11.74
C ALA A 15 20.29 29.54 12.23
N GLU A 16 19.05 29.44 12.65
CA GLU A 16 18.49 28.12 12.89
C GLU A 16 18.27 27.46 11.54
N ASP A 17 19.05 26.44 11.32
CA ASP A 17 18.84 25.51 10.22
C ASP A 17 17.45 24.89 10.41
N HIS A 18 16.44 25.63 10.01
CA HIS A 18 15.15 25.05 9.79
C HIS A 18 15.32 24.08 8.61
N LYS A 19 15.84 22.91 8.89
CA LYS A 19 15.60 21.79 8.02
C LYS A 19 14.11 21.75 7.85
N GLU A 20 13.62 22.31 6.75
CA GLU A 20 12.25 22.15 6.37
C GLU A 20 12.00 20.65 6.33
N GLN A 21 11.37 20.16 7.39
CA GLN A 21 10.96 18.77 7.42
C GLN A 21 10.01 18.58 6.25
N SER A 22 10.40 17.71 5.36
CA SER A 22 9.52 17.31 4.28
C SER A 22 8.15 16.92 4.86
N PRO A 23 7.05 17.25 4.21
CA PRO A 23 5.75 16.75 4.62
C PRO A 23 5.71 15.22 4.81
N LEU A 24 6.59 14.49 4.15
CA LEU A 24 6.74 13.05 4.31
C LEU A 24 7.38 12.67 5.65
N ASP A 25 8.21 13.56 6.22
CA ASP A 25 8.86 13.32 7.51
C ASP A 25 7.94 13.65 8.69
N ARG A 26 6.81 14.29 8.41
CA ARG A 26 5.82 14.70 9.42
C ARG A 26 4.58 13.84 9.33
N GLN A 27 4.33 13.10 10.38
CA GLN A 27 3.15 12.25 10.48
C GLN A 27 2.04 12.95 11.25
N GLU A 28 0.94 13.23 10.58
CA GLU A 28 -0.28 13.73 11.21
C GLU A 28 -1.19 12.55 11.60
N GLY A 29 -1.76 12.60 12.78
CA GLY A 29 -2.80 11.65 13.19
C GLY A 29 -2.35 10.31 13.76
N GLY A 30 -1.09 10.16 14.13
CA GLY A 30 -0.59 8.99 14.84
C GLY A 30 0.51 8.20 14.12
N SER A 31 1.16 7.32 14.87
CA SER A 31 2.37 6.63 14.43
C SER A 31 2.14 5.37 13.58
N HIS A 32 0.93 5.08 13.16
CA HIS A 32 0.63 3.85 12.45
C HIS A 32 1.14 3.80 11.00
N TYR A 33 1.63 4.92 10.50
CA TYR A 33 2.33 5.02 9.22
C TYR A 33 3.83 5.31 9.37
N ASP A 34 4.32 5.32 10.61
CA ASP A 34 5.75 5.42 10.87
C ASP A 34 6.41 4.08 10.53
N VAL A 35 6.78 3.97 9.29
CA VAL A 35 7.37 2.79 8.66
C VAL A 35 8.48 3.24 7.71
N PRO A 36 9.48 2.37 7.42
CA PRO A 36 10.62 2.74 6.59
C PRO A 36 10.27 3.33 5.22
N ILE A 37 9.20 2.85 4.62
CA ILE A 37 8.66 3.40 3.38
C ILE A 37 7.18 3.68 3.62
N GLN A 38 6.81 4.95 3.62
CA GLN A 38 5.43 5.33 3.85
C GLN A 38 4.53 4.86 2.70
N PRO A 39 3.33 4.38 3.00
CA PRO A 39 2.37 3.97 1.97
C PRO A 39 2.12 5.05 0.93
N LEU A 40 2.00 6.30 1.36
CA LEU A 40 1.78 7.44 0.46
C LEU A 40 2.90 7.59 -0.56
N GLU A 41 4.14 7.50 -0.11
CA GLU A 41 5.31 7.60 -0.98
C GLU A 41 5.33 6.46 -2.01
N TYR A 42 5.10 5.24 -1.55
CA TYR A 42 5.03 4.06 -2.41
C TYR A 42 3.94 4.19 -3.47
N ILE A 43 2.73 4.55 -3.05
CA ILE A 43 1.56 4.71 -3.92
C ILE A 43 1.83 5.76 -4.99
N HIS A 44 2.34 6.91 -4.56
CA HIS A 44 2.61 8.04 -5.46
C HIS A 44 3.70 7.72 -6.48
N LYS A 45 4.84 7.17 -6.02
CA LYS A 45 5.97 6.84 -6.90
C LYS A 45 5.65 5.76 -7.92
N ASN A 46 4.77 4.84 -7.58
CA ASN A 46 4.34 3.77 -8.48
C ASN A 46 3.14 4.14 -9.34
N GLY A 47 2.59 5.35 -9.18
CA GLY A 47 1.44 5.80 -9.97
C GLY A 47 0.17 4.98 -9.71
N LEU A 48 0.00 4.46 -8.49
CA LEU A 48 -1.15 3.65 -8.15
C LEU A 48 -2.39 4.51 -7.92
N GLY A 49 -3.55 3.97 -8.26
CA GLY A 49 -4.82 4.64 -8.12
C GLY A 49 -5.35 4.67 -6.68
N TYR A 50 -6.53 5.26 -6.54
CA TYR A 50 -7.19 5.41 -5.23
C TYR A 50 -7.46 4.06 -4.56
N ILE A 51 -7.94 3.10 -5.30
CA ILE A 51 -8.34 1.79 -4.77
C ILE A 51 -7.13 1.01 -4.32
N GLU A 52 -6.14 0.85 -5.17
CA GLU A 52 -4.88 0.18 -4.84
C GLU A 52 -4.16 0.88 -3.69
N GLY A 53 -4.20 2.21 -3.69
CA GLY A 53 -3.63 3.00 -2.60
C GLY A 53 -4.29 2.72 -1.26
N ASN A 54 -5.60 2.56 -1.22
CA ASN A 54 -6.31 2.19 0.01
C ASN A 54 -5.98 0.76 0.46
N ILE A 55 -5.85 -0.17 -0.47
CA ILE A 55 -5.43 -1.54 -0.16
C ILE A 55 -4.06 -1.52 0.55
N ILE A 56 -3.08 -0.83 -0.02
CA ILE A 56 -1.74 -0.72 0.54
C ILE A 56 -1.75 -0.02 1.90
N LYS A 57 -2.49 1.07 2.02
CA LYS A 57 -2.64 1.81 3.27
C LYS A 57 -3.16 0.93 4.40
N TYR A 58 -4.23 0.20 4.18
CA TYR A 58 -4.81 -0.68 5.19
C TYR A 58 -3.92 -1.89 5.49
N ALA A 59 -3.29 -2.45 4.47
CA ALA A 59 -2.34 -3.54 4.64
C ALA A 59 -1.13 -3.14 5.51
N THR A 60 -0.67 -1.92 5.39
CA THR A 60 0.46 -1.42 6.18
C THR A 60 0.09 -1.18 7.64
N ARG A 61 -1.11 -0.66 7.90
CA ARG A 61 -1.46 -0.19 9.25
C ARG A 61 -2.26 -1.15 10.11
N HIS A 62 -2.86 -2.20 9.55
CA HIS A 62 -3.84 -3.02 10.27
C HIS A 62 -3.33 -3.54 11.62
N ARG A 63 -2.06 -3.91 11.71
CA ARG A 63 -1.46 -4.43 12.95
C ARG A 63 -1.36 -3.37 14.05
N LYS A 64 -1.23 -2.11 13.67
CA LYS A 64 -1.06 -0.99 14.60
C LYS A 64 -2.35 -0.23 14.88
N LYS A 65 -3.44 -0.56 14.19
CA LYS A 65 -4.70 0.21 14.33
C LYS A 65 -5.92 -0.68 14.47
N ASN A 66 -6.62 -0.99 13.41
CA ASN A 66 -7.96 -1.59 13.47
C ASN A 66 -7.98 -3.11 13.22
N GLY A 67 -6.83 -3.73 13.04
CA GLY A 67 -6.73 -5.19 12.91
C GLY A 67 -7.65 -5.77 11.83
N ALA A 68 -8.51 -6.67 12.24
CA ALA A 68 -9.42 -7.39 11.34
C ALA A 68 -10.37 -6.47 10.55
N GLU A 69 -10.73 -5.31 11.10
CA GLU A 69 -11.57 -4.36 10.39
C GLU A 69 -10.86 -3.76 9.18
N ASP A 70 -9.58 -3.42 9.30
CA ASP A 70 -8.79 -2.96 8.17
C ASP A 70 -8.63 -4.06 7.11
N ILE A 71 -8.53 -5.32 7.51
CA ILE A 71 -8.50 -6.45 6.57
C ILE A 71 -9.82 -6.56 5.79
N LYS A 72 -10.95 -6.38 6.44
CA LYS A 72 -12.26 -6.35 5.75
C LYS A 72 -12.34 -5.22 4.72
N LYS A 73 -11.77 -4.07 5.04
CA LYS A 73 -11.68 -2.96 4.09
C LYS A 73 -10.82 -3.31 2.88
N ILE A 74 -9.70 -3.98 3.08
CA ILE A 74 -8.86 -4.47 1.97
C ILE A 74 -9.65 -5.39 1.06
N ILE A 75 -10.35 -6.36 1.61
CA ILE A 75 -11.16 -7.29 0.84
C ILE A 75 -12.20 -6.53 0.00
N HIS A 76 -12.90 -5.59 0.62
CA HIS A 76 -13.89 -4.78 -0.08
C HIS A 76 -13.27 -3.96 -1.22
N TYR A 77 -12.13 -3.32 -0.99
CA TYR A 77 -11.44 -2.60 -2.06
C TYR A 77 -10.95 -3.51 -3.18
N CYS A 78 -10.52 -4.72 -2.86
CA CYS A 78 -10.16 -5.71 -3.89
C CYS A 78 -11.37 -6.12 -4.75
N GLU A 79 -12.52 -6.27 -4.13
CA GLU A 79 -13.77 -6.57 -4.85
C GLU A 79 -14.16 -5.41 -5.78
N LEU A 80 -14.09 -4.17 -5.29
CA LEU A 80 -14.34 -2.99 -6.09
C LEU A 80 -13.36 -2.88 -7.27
N LEU A 81 -12.09 -3.11 -7.03
CA LEU A 81 -11.07 -3.08 -8.08
C LEU A 81 -11.36 -4.11 -9.15
N SER A 82 -11.68 -5.32 -8.73
CA SER A 82 -12.02 -6.41 -9.65
C SER A 82 -13.24 -6.08 -10.51
N GLU A 83 -14.28 -5.49 -9.92
CA GLU A 83 -15.46 -5.11 -10.66
C GLU A 83 -15.21 -3.97 -11.64
N LEU A 84 -14.51 -2.91 -11.18
CA LEU A 84 -14.30 -1.71 -11.98
C LEU A 84 -13.30 -1.89 -13.12
N GLU A 85 -12.21 -2.62 -12.86
CA GLU A 85 -11.15 -2.78 -13.85
C GLU A 85 -11.36 -3.98 -14.76
N TYR A 86 -11.95 -5.05 -14.25
CA TYR A 86 -12.05 -6.31 -14.98
C TYR A 86 -13.48 -6.76 -15.26
N GLY A 87 -14.48 -6.02 -14.78
CA GLY A 87 -15.89 -6.31 -15.03
C GLY A 87 -16.36 -7.63 -14.44
N THR A 88 -15.69 -8.14 -13.45
CA THR A 88 -16.08 -9.39 -12.81
C THR A 88 -17.29 -9.15 -11.91
N LYS A 89 -18.44 -9.15 -12.52
CA LYS A 89 -19.73 -9.25 -11.82
C LYS A 89 -19.94 -10.70 -11.39
N GLY A 90 -19.15 -11.15 -10.47
CA GLY A 90 -19.37 -12.47 -9.90
C GLY A 90 -19.73 -12.33 -8.43
N SER A 91 -20.75 -13.01 -7.99
CA SER A 91 -20.90 -13.26 -6.57
C SER A 91 -19.64 -13.96 -6.08
N LYS A 92 -19.20 -13.64 -4.87
CA LYS A 92 -18.03 -14.30 -4.23
C LYS A 92 -18.05 -15.81 -4.37
N GLU A 93 -19.24 -16.39 -4.45
CA GLU A 93 -19.44 -17.82 -4.54
C GLU A 93 -19.20 -18.36 -5.95
N GLU A 94 -19.54 -17.61 -6.97
CA GLU A 94 -19.34 -18.04 -8.36
C GLU A 94 -17.85 -18.02 -8.73
N GLY A 95 -17.14 -16.97 -8.39
CA GLY A 95 -15.69 -16.90 -8.62
C GLY A 95 -14.92 -17.99 -7.90
N LEU A 96 -15.34 -18.33 -6.69
CA LEU A 96 -14.73 -19.41 -5.93
C LEU A 96 -15.07 -20.77 -6.52
N ARG A 97 -16.33 -20.96 -6.98
CA ARG A 97 -16.75 -22.19 -7.65
C ARG A 97 -16.02 -22.38 -8.97
N GLU A 98 -15.88 -21.36 -9.77
CA GLU A 98 -15.10 -21.44 -11.02
C GLU A 98 -13.64 -21.78 -10.77
N LEU A 99 -13.03 -21.22 -9.73
CA LEU A 99 -11.68 -21.57 -9.33
C LEU A 99 -11.55 -23.00 -8.85
N ILE A 100 -12.54 -23.51 -8.13
CA ILE A 100 -12.58 -24.89 -7.65
C ILE A 100 -12.85 -25.84 -8.82
N ASP A 101 -13.77 -25.51 -9.69
CA ASP A 101 -14.09 -26.32 -10.87
C ASP A 101 -12.93 -26.36 -11.88
N SER A 102 -12.25 -25.26 -12.09
CA SER A 102 -11.06 -25.26 -12.94
C SER A 102 -9.94 -26.08 -12.35
N LYS A 103 -9.77 -26.06 -11.04
CA LYS A 103 -8.82 -26.94 -10.35
C LYS A 103 -9.17 -28.41 -10.49
N HIS A 104 -10.44 -28.75 -10.43
CA HIS A 104 -10.87 -30.13 -10.61
C HIS A 104 -10.71 -30.63 -12.04
N ARG A 105 -10.91 -29.77 -13.02
CA ARG A 105 -10.70 -30.13 -14.43
C ARG A 105 -9.22 -30.28 -14.78
N GLU A 106 -8.38 -29.55 -14.11
CA GLU A 106 -6.95 -29.54 -14.38
C GLU A 106 -6.17 -30.40 -13.38
N GLY A 107 -6.84 -31.00 -12.44
CA GLY A 107 -6.23 -31.84 -11.42
C GLY A 107 -5.41 -32.99 -11.98
N ASP A 108 -5.84 -33.54 -13.10
CA ASP A 108 -5.14 -34.62 -13.79
C ASP A 108 -3.83 -34.17 -14.44
N ARG A 109 -3.65 -32.89 -14.61
CA ARG A 109 -2.44 -32.33 -15.21
C ARG A 109 -1.44 -31.86 -14.18
N ALA A 110 -1.76 -31.92 -12.92
CA ALA A 110 -0.98 -31.34 -11.85
C ALA A 110 -0.60 -29.89 -12.14
N SER A 111 -1.49 -29.17 -12.83
CA SER A 111 -1.19 -27.85 -13.26
C SER A 111 -1.20 -26.90 -12.11
N LYS A 112 -0.20 -26.11 -12.14
CA LYS A 112 0.03 -25.08 -11.19
C LYS A 112 -0.94 -23.93 -11.46
N PRO A 113 -1.41 -23.22 -10.44
CA PRO A 113 -2.12 -21.97 -10.64
C PRO A 113 -1.24 -21.01 -11.42
N GLN A 114 -1.69 -20.60 -12.59
CA GLN A 114 -0.82 -19.98 -13.59
C GLN A 114 -0.10 -18.73 -13.11
N PHE A 115 -0.77 -17.84 -12.45
CA PHE A 115 -0.12 -16.58 -12.10
C PHE A 115 0.59 -16.64 -10.75
N PHE A 116 0.18 -17.56 -9.90
CA PHE A 116 0.76 -17.66 -8.57
C PHE A 116 2.00 -18.53 -8.55
N SER A 117 2.03 -19.50 -9.42
CA SER A 117 3.06 -20.50 -9.38
C SER A 117 4.32 -20.13 -10.13
N GLU A 118 4.25 -19.31 -11.14
CA GLU A 118 5.45 -19.00 -11.91
C GLU A 118 6.51 -18.30 -11.08
N THR A 119 6.11 -17.42 -10.20
CA THR A 119 7.04 -16.74 -9.32
C THR A 119 7.40 -17.58 -8.11
N TYR A 120 6.48 -18.36 -7.61
CA TYR A 120 6.66 -19.09 -6.36
C TYR A 120 7.28 -20.46 -6.57
N ASN A 121 6.90 -21.16 -7.63
CA ASN A 121 7.38 -22.50 -7.89
C ASN A 121 8.76 -22.56 -8.51
N GLN A 122 9.18 -21.51 -9.16
CA GLN A 122 10.58 -21.43 -9.60
C GLN A 122 11.56 -21.45 -8.43
N LYS A 123 11.09 -21.09 -7.25
CA LYS A 123 11.94 -21.12 -6.05
C LYS A 123 11.78 -22.37 -5.22
N GLY A 124 10.68 -23.04 -5.33
CA GLY A 124 10.33 -24.09 -4.37
C GLY A 124 10.19 -25.46 -4.92
N SER A 125 9.76 -25.60 -6.13
CA SER A 125 9.41 -26.92 -6.66
C SER A 125 10.29 -27.35 -7.77
N VAL A 126 11.24 -26.85 -7.79
CA VAL A 126 12.04 -27.37 -8.87
C VAL A 126 12.02 -28.88 -8.89
#